data_1037e3bd85cca547cbfe1f3e28b9c511
#
_entry.id   1037e3bd85cca547cbfe1f3e28b9c511
#
_cell.length_a   1.000
_cell.length_b   1.000
_cell.length_c   1.000
_cell.angle_alpha   90.00
_cell.angle_beta   90.00
_cell.angle_gamma   90.00
#
_symmetry.space_group_name_H-M   'P 1'
#
loop_
_entity.id
_entity.type
_entity.pdbx_description
1 polymer ?
#
loop_
_entity_poly.entity_id
_entity_poly.type
_entity_poly.pdbx_seq_one_letter_code
_entity_poly.pdbx_strand_id
1 'polypeptide(L)'
;LDSKRVLDKAYQYELMQSGSWQNFIQENGNWFAWFNEENGKPHRAYGQPIAVSGSTPESKAMNFITGKLSDFNIPVGDLRLSNVNKNEKMHYINYFQEYNGLKVMNSNLTIRLSNAGDVIMWGADVYNDISLATDPQLDANQAGVSAAFGITTPIENTVVKPGLVVLPIPDALHPKQNKYRLVYEVNVHTTASNGIPANWYTLVDAVNGEILYRHNEVYTCGIKHNHSEVCLPGDKKTAQDKIVQSKIAAANIEIAVQGTVYPTDPADPTTVVNLANIDLTVGGSNYSLDGNGYVMTSETGTATAVIPLEGAWCKIINDGSSSTPSMTVSVNDAGLNTLSMDGDANIIERSAYNNVNVIHDYMKSVLPSFTGMDWKLPTNVEITPHACNAFYNGTSINFYTDNVDCYSLAQVNDVVFHEYGHGINYEFYADNGMSFQNGAMGEGYADVWGYAELEDPLLGDGHNPMDLTAVIRRYDIEPKVYPNDIINEVHADGEIIAGAWWDTYVNLGNDMPTMMNLFAIAYLGGQATNPDGAEGQAYTEVLLDCLLADDTDADISNGTPNDAAIVEAFKLHGITLISNAVLTHAAV
;
A
#
# COMPACT_ATOMS: atom_id res chain seq x y z
N LEU A 1 1.46 -21.00 -5.54
CA LEU A 1 0.29 -20.27 -6.05
C LEU A 1 0.52 -19.95 -7.53
N ASP A 2 -0.55 -19.81 -8.29
CA ASP A 2 -0.50 -19.48 -9.72
C ASP A 2 -1.08 -18.07 -9.92
N SER A 3 -0.21 -17.08 -10.07
CA SER A 3 -0.56 -15.68 -10.23
C SER A 3 -1.44 -15.38 -11.46
N LYS A 4 -1.44 -16.31 -12.44
CA LYS A 4 -2.33 -16.27 -13.63
C LYS A 4 -3.63 -17.03 -13.46
N ARG A 5 -3.91 -17.53 -12.26
CA ARG A 5 -5.09 -18.36 -12.01
C ARG A 5 -6.37 -17.60 -12.30
N VAL A 6 -7.14 -18.11 -13.23
CA VAL A 6 -8.51 -17.67 -13.52
C VAL A 6 -9.47 -18.72 -12.97
N LEU A 7 -10.54 -18.27 -12.35
CA LEU A 7 -11.58 -19.16 -11.82
C LEU A 7 -12.24 -19.98 -12.94
N ASP A 8 -12.48 -21.27 -12.68
CA ASP A 8 -13.19 -22.16 -13.61
C ASP A 8 -14.68 -21.80 -13.65
N LYS A 9 -15.09 -21.09 -14.71
CA LYS A 9 -16.47 -20.61 -14.87
C LYS A 9 -17.51 -21.74 -14.77
N ALA A 10 -17.21 -22.93 -15.27
CA ALA A 10 -18.13 -24.06 -15.21
C ALA A 10 -18.28 -24.55 -13.77
N TYR A 11 -17.18 -24.63 -13.05
CA TYR A 11 -17.20 -25.02 -11.64
C TYR A 11 -17.81 -23.94 -10.74
N GLN A 12 -17.54 -22.67 -10.99
CA GLN A 12 -18.22 -21.56 -10.31
C GLN A 12 -19.74 -21.68 -10.47
N TYR A 13 -20.20 -21.96 -11.70
CA TYR A 13 -21.63 -22.18 -11.95
C TYR A 13 -22.17 -23.40 -11.19
N GLU A 14 -21.42 -24.51 -11.11
CA GLU A 14 -21.79 -25.68 -10.31
C GLU A 14 -21.93 -25.34 -8.83
N LEU A 15 -20.98 -24.57 -8.27
CA LEU A 15 -21.00 -24.13 -6.88
C LEU A 15 -22.18 -23.19 -6.59
N MET A 16 -22.54 -22.34 -7.53
CA MET A 16 -23.76 -21.51 -7.45
C MET A 16 -25.05 -22.34 -7.42
N GLN A 17 -25.04 -23.57 -7.93
CA GLN A 17 -26.19 -24.48 -7.84
C GLN A 17 -26.18 -25.35 -6.57
N SER A 18 -25.18 -25.20 -5.69
CA SER A 18 -25.11 -25.96 -4.44
C SER A 18 -26.34 -25.68 -3.55
N GLY A 19 -26.77 -26.70 -2.81
CA GLY A 19 -27.95 -26.59 -1.93
C GLY A 19 -27.78 -25.49 -0.88
N SER A 20 -26.58 -25.33 -0.30
CA SER A 20 -26.29 -24.29 0.68
C SER A 20 -26.46 -22.89 0.11
N TRP A 21 -25.96 -22.63 -1.10
CA TRP A 21 -26.10 -21.33 -1.76
C TRP A 21 -27.56 -21.07 -2.19
N GLN A 22 -28.23 -22.06 -2.77
CA GLN A 22 -29.62 -21.89 -3.19
C GLN A 22 -30.57 -21.63 -2.01
N ASN A 23 -30.37 -22.30 -0.88
CA ASN A 23 -31.11 -22.01 0.35
C ASN A 23 -30.82 -20.58 0.84
N PHE A 24 -29.55 -20.16 0.82
CA PHE A 24 -29.15 -18.83 1.27
C PHE A 24 -29.84 -17.72 0.45
N ILE A 25 -29.80 -17.78 -0.88
CA ILE A 25 -30.43 -16.75 -1.73
C ILE A 25 -31.98 -16.81 -1.67
N GLN A 26 -32.55 -18.01 -1.50
CA GLN A 26 -34.00 -18.14 -1.31
C GLN A 26 -34.48 -17.43 -0.03
N GLU A 27 -33.69 -17.47 1.04
CA GLU A 27 -34.05 -16.85 2.32
C GLU A 27 -33.72 -15.35 2.39
N ASN A 28 -32.66 -14.92 1.72
CA ASN A 28 -32.07 -13.59 1.94
C ASN A 28 -32.16 -12.66 0.72
N GLY A 29 -32.76 -13.12 -0.39
CA GLY A 29 -33.03 -12.29 -1.55
C GLY A 29 -31.87 -12.22 -2.55
N ASN A 30 -31.68 -11.07 -3.18
CA ASN A 30 -30.78 -10.89 -4.31
C ASN A 30 -29.31 -10.80 -3.83
N TRP A 31 -28.61 -11.93 -3.87
CA TRP A 31 -27.21 -12.08 -3.50
C TRP A 31 -26.40 -12.73 -4.62
N PHE A 32 -25.15 -12.32 -4.75
CA PHE A 32 -24.17 -12.78 -5.73
C PHE A 32 -22.92 -13.26 -5.01
N ALA A 33 -22.22 -14.21 -5.62
CA ALA A 33 -20.96 -14.71 -5.05
C ALA A 33 -20.02 -15.22 -6.12
N TRP A 34 -18.72 -15.16 -5.82
CA TRP A 34 -17.77 -16.10 -6.38
C TRP A 34 -17.20 -16.97 -5.26
N PHE A 35 -16.85 -18.18 -5.61
CA PHE A 35 -16.54 -19.24 -4.65
C PHE A 35 -15.04 -19.52 -4.61
N ASN A 36 -14.55 -19.85 -3.44
CA ASN A 36 -13.27 -20.51 -3.27
C ASN A 36 -13.41 -21.96 -3.79
N GLU A 37 -12.70 -22.27 -4.88
CA GLU A 37 -12.81 -23.56 -5.58
C GLU A 37 -12.21 -24.73 -4.78
N GLU A 38 -11.40 -24.43 -3.76
CA GLU A 38 -10.71 -25.44 -2.94
C GLU A 38 -11.56 -25.89 -1.75
N ASN A 39 -12.44 -25.03 -1.25
CA ASN A 39 -13.31 -25.36 -0.11
C ASN A 39 -14.81 -25.34 -0.43
N GLY A 40 -15.19 -24.88 -1.64
CA GLY A 40 -16.56 -24.82 -2.13
C GLY A 40 -17.46 -23.80 -1.43
N LYS A 41 -16.90 -22.88 -0.62
CA LYS A 41 -17.65 -21.83 0.06
C LYS A 41 -17.53 -20.51 -0.71
N PRO A 42 -18.48 -19.58 -0.55
CA PRO A 42 -18.31 -18.23 -1.08
C PRO A 42 -17.01 -17.58 -0.57
N HIS A 43 -16.12 -17.26 -1.50
CA HIS A 43 -14.94 -16.45 -1.23
C HIS A 43 -15.39 -15.03 -0.89
N ARG A 44 -16.29 -14.47 -1.72
CA ARG A 44 -17.02 -13.23 -1.43
C ARG A 44 -18.45 -13.37 -1.92
N ALA A 45 -19.40 -13.04 -1.05
CA ALA A 45 -20.81 -12.91 -1.34
C ALA A 45 -21.28 -11.52 -0.92
N TYR A 46 -22.09 -10.88 -1.76
CA TYR A 46 -22.58 -9.52 -1.57
C TYR A 46 -23.99 -9.38 -2.14
N GLY A 47 -24.76 -8.42 -1.63
CA GLY A 47 -26.14 -8.24 -2.09
C GLY A 47 -26.98 -7.39 -1.15
N GLN A 48 -28.29 -7.64 -1.14
CA GLN A 48 -29.25 -6.93 -0.33
C GLN A 48 -28.92 -7.01 1.16
N PRO A 49 -29.08 -5.91 1.93
CA PRO A 49 -28.74 -5.89 3.35
C PRO A 49 -29.57 -6.89 4.15
N ILE A 50 -28.90 -7.69 4.98
CA ILE A 50 -29.55 -8.67 5.87
C ILE A 50 -29.52 -8.14 7.30
N ALA A 51 -30.69 -7.87 7.86
CA ALA A 51 -30.82 -7.47 9.25
C ALA A 51 -30.42 -8.62 10.21
N VAL A 52 -29.56 -8.32 11.17
CA VAL A 52 -29.08 -9.27 12.16
C VAL A 52 -29.17 -8.71 13.58
N SER A 53 -29.52 -9.57 14.54
CA SER A 53 -29.55 -9.20 15.96
C SER A 53 -28.13 -9.14 16.54
N GLY A 54 -27.93 -8.26 17.52
CA GLY A 54 -26.67 -8.09 18.23
C GLY A 54 -26.48 -6.65 18.70
N SER A 55 -25.78 -6.47 19.80
CA SER A 55 -25.53 -5.14 20.39
C SER A 55 -24.19 -4.53 19.92
N THR A 56 -23.28 -5.34 19.40
CA THR A 56 -21.97 -4.91 18.86
C THR A 56 -21.78 -5.50 17.47
N PRO A 57 -20.89 -4.91 16.63
CA PRO A 57 -20.57 -5.46 15.31
C PRO A 57 -20.15 -6.94 15.37
N GLU A 58 -19.33 -7.32 16.36
CA GLU A 58 -18.84 -8.70 16.53
C GLU A 58 -19.99 -9.66 16.88
N SER A 59 -20.93 -9.22 17.77
CA SER A 59 -22.07 -10.06 18.12
C SER A 59 -23.03 -10.22 16.95
N LYS A 60 -23.22 -9.19 16.13
CA LYS A 60 -23.99 -9.25 14.90
C LYS A 60 -23.34 -10.22 13.89
N ALA A 61 -22.03 -10.10 13.65
CA ALA A 61 -21.29 -10.98 12.77
C ALA A 61 -21.40 -12.45 13.23
N MET A 62 -21.19 -12.72 14.53
CA MET A 62 -21.28 -14.08 15.06
C MET A 62 -22.72 -14.65 14.97
N ASN A 63 -23.75 -13.84 15.22
CA ASN A 63 -25.14 -14.26 15.04
C ASN A 63 -25.47 -14.54 13.57
N PHE A 64 -24.90 -13.77 12.62
CA PHE A 64 -25.01 -14.06 11.21
C PHE A 64 -24.35 -15.38 10.84
N ILE A 65 -23.10 -15.59 11.28
CA ILE A 65 -22.34 -16.81 11.01
C ILE A 65 -23.08 -18.05 11.51
N THR A 66 -23.54 -18.02 12.77
CA THR A 66 -24.20 -19.18 13.40
C THR A 66 -25.62 -19.40 12.92
N GLY A 67 -26.33 -18.32 12.55
CA GLY A 67 -27.74 -18.37 12.14
C GLY A 67 -27.93 -18.58 10.63
N LYS A 68 -27.23 -17.77 9.80
CA LYS A 68 -27.46 -17.73 8.35
C LYS A 68 -26.48 -18.56 7.54
N LEU A 69 -25.29 -18.86 8.09
CA LEU A 69 -24.25 -19.62 7.40
C LEU A 69 -24.16 -21.09 7.85
N SER A 70 -25.16 -21.60 8.57
CA SER A 70 -25.17 -22.98 9.08
C SER A 70 -25.00 -24.05 7.99
N ASP A 71 -25.62 -23.84 6.82
CA ASP A 71 -25.56 -24.76 5.68
C ASP A 71 -24.19 -24.80 4.98
N PHE A 72 -23.31 -23.82 5.24
CA PHE A 72 -21.95 -23.76 4.68
C PHE A 72 -20.92 -24.50 5.53
N ASN A 73 -21.34 -25.14 6.61
CA ASN A 73 -20.45 -25.92 7.47
C ASN A 73 -19.23 -25.11 7.94
N ILE A 74 -19.45 -23.92 8.50
CA ILE A 74 -18.37 -23.07 9.04
C ILE A 74 -17.86 -23.67 10.35
N PRO A 75 -16.52 -23.86 10.53
CA PRO A 75 -15.95 -24.38 11.78
C PRO A 75 -15.92 -23.30 12.87
N VAL A 76 -17.10 -22.92 13.39
CA VAL A 76 -17.28 -21.77 14.30
C VAL A 76 -16.41 -21.85 15.55
N GLY A 77 -16.19 -23.07 16.08
CA GLY A 77 -15.35 -23.29 17.26
C GLY A 77 -13.88 -22.95 17.06
N ASP A 78 -13.43 -22.97 15.83
CA ASP A 78 -12.04 -22.74 15.42
C ASP A 78 -11.78 -21.30 14.97
N LEU A 79 -12.83 -20.46 14.88
CA LEU A 79 -12.69 -19.06 14.50
C LEU A 79 -12.15 -18.22 15.66
N ARG A 80 -11.23 -17.33 15.33
CA ARG A 80 -10.72 -16.29 16.23
C ARG A 80 -10.86 -14.94 15.57
N LEU A 81 -11.37 -13.96 16.33
CA LEU A 81 -11.47 -12.58 15.86
C LEU A 81 -10.07 -12.03 15.57
N SER A 82 -9.86 -11.56 14.36
CA SER A 82 -8.62 -10.91 13.93
C SER A 82 -8.66 -9.42 14.24
N ASN A 83 -9.63 -8.73 13.64
CA ASN A 83 -9.81 -7.30 13.82
C ASN A 83 -11.28 -6.89 13.63
N VAL A 84 -11.60 -5.69 14.14
CA VAL A 84 -12.87 -4.99 13.89
C VAL A 84 -12.51 -3.56 13.53
N ASN A 85 -12.62 -3.23 12.25
CA ASN A 85 -12.33 -1.91 11.73
C ASN A 85 -13.61 -1.19 11.30
N LYS A 86 -13.53 0.12 11.17
CA LYS A 86 -14.67 0.95 10.74
C LYS A 86 -14.17 2.13 9.91
N ASN A 87 -14.89 2.43 8.85
CA ASN A 87 -14.80 3.72 8.17
C ASN A 87 -16.15 4.46 8.22
N GLU A 88 -16.31 5.48 7.42
CA GLU A 88 -17.53 6.27 7.34
C GLU A 88 -18.73 5.50 6.76
N LYS A 89 -18.50 4.44 5.99
CA LYS A 89 -19.54 3.66 5.28
C LYS A 89 -19.93 2.39 6.02
N MET A 90 -18.95 1.65 6.57
CA MET A 90 -19.21 0.30 7.05
C MET A 90 -18.26 -0.16 8.15
N HIS A 91 -18.60 -1.28 8.79
CA HIS A 91 -17.73 -2.03 9.70
C HIS A 91 -17.17 -3.25 9.00
N TYR A 92 -15.89 -3.55 9.26
CA TYR A 92 -15.12 -4.69 8.78
C TYR A 92 -14.85 -5.61 9.95
N ILE A 93 -15.37 -6.82 9.91
CA ILE A 93 -15.16 -7.83 10.96
C ILE A 93 -14.48 -9.03 10.32
N ASN A 94 -13.28 -9.33 10.76
CA ASN A 94 -12.48 -10.41 10.18
C ASN A 94 -12.09 -11.43 11.25
N TYR A 95 -12.19 -12.71 10.88
CA TYR A 95 -11.77 -13.86 11.69
C TYR A 95 -10.73 -14.65 10.91
N PHE A 96 -9.79 -15.26 11.62
CA PHE A 96 -8.93 -16.32 11.10
C PHE A 96 -9.32 -17.66 11.74
N GLN A 97 -8.89 -18.77 11.14
CA GLN A 97 -9.10 -20.10 11.68
C GLN A 97 -7.87 -20.58 12.44
N GLU A 98 -8.10 -21.28 13.55
CA GLU A 98 -7.09 -22.07 14.26
C GLU A 98 -7.34 -23.57 14.08
N TYR A 99 -6.27 -24.36 14.07
CA TYR A 99 -6.29 -25.79 14.14
C TYR A 99 -5.37 -26.27 15.28
N ASN A 100 -5.93 -26.90 16.30
CA ASN A 100 -5.18 -27.31 17.51
C ASN A 100 -4.34 -26.17 18.14
N GLY A 101 -4.84 -24.93 18.12
CA GLY A 101 -4.16 -23.76 18.66
C GLY A 101 -3.11 -23.14 17.72
N LEU A 102 -2.95 -23.64 16.50
CA LEU A 102 -2.08 -23.09 15.47
C LEU A 102 -2.90 -22.31 14.44
N LYS A 103 -2.44 -21.13 14.06
CA LYS A 103 -3.09 -20.32 13.01
C LYS A 103 -3.05 -21.08 11.68
N VAL A 104 -4.18 -21.14 10.99
CA VAL A 104 -4.25 -21.61 9.61
C VAL A 104 -4.00 -20.42 8.69
N MET A 105 -2.93 -20.46 7.93
CA MET A 105 -2.56 -19.40 6.99
C MET A 105 -3.61 -19.29 5.89
N ASN A 106 -3.78 -18.07 5.37
CA ASN A 106 -4.73 -17.73 4.30
C ASN A 106 -6.19 -18.11 4.64
N SER A 107 -6.47 -18.42 5.92
CA SER A 107 -7.84 -18.55 6.39
C SER A 107 -8.42 -17.17 6.72
N ASN A 108 -9.59 -16.89 6.20
CA ASN A 108 -10.31 -15.64 6.46
C ASN A 108 -11.82 -15.88 6.44
N LEU A 109 -12.52 -15.44 7.48
CA LEU A 109 -13.94 -15.25 7.42
C LEU A 109 -14.21 -13.77 7.64
N THR A 110 -14.73 -13.10 6.63
CA THR A 110 -14.96 -11.67 6.61
C THR A 110 -16.44 -11.34 6.56
N ILE A 111 -16.85 -10.32 7.33
CA ILE A 111 -18.21 -9.77 7.33
C ILE A 111 -18.09 -8.26 7.17
N ARG A 112 -18.91 -7.68 6.27
CA ARG A 112 -19.10 -6.24 6.18
C ARG A 112 -20.50 -5.91 6.69
N LEU A 113 -20.57 -4.99 7.65
CA LEU A 113 -21.84 -4.45 8.13
C LEU A 113 -21.98 -3.00 7.68
N SER A 114 -23.14 -2.64 7.17
CA SER A 114 -23.52 -1.24 6.97
C SER A 114 -23.47 -0.45 8.29
N ASN A 115 -23.53 0.87 8.23
CA ASN A 115 -23.67 1.70 9.45
C ASN A 115 -24.94 1.42 10.25
N ALA A 116 -26.00 0.89 9.60
CA ALA A 116 -27.21 0.40 10.28
C ALA A 116 -26.95 -0.94 11.01
N GLY A 117 -25.87 -1.61 10.67
CA GLY A 117 -25.45 -2.89 11.23
C GLY A 117 -26.09 -4.08 10.54
N ASP A 118 -26.50 -3.93 9.29
CA ASP A 118 -26.99 -5.00 8.43
C ASP A 118 -25.83 -5.59 7.64
N VAL A 119 -25.84 -6.92 7.40
CA VAL A 119 -24.81 -7.60 6.61
C VAL A 119 -25.01 -7.28 5.14
N ILE A 120 -23.97 -6.74 4.48
CA ILE A 120 -23.95 -6.36 3.06
C ILE A 120 -22.96 -7.17 2.24
N MET A 121 -21.97 -7.77 2.91
CA MET A 121 -21.00 -8.67 2.27
C MET A 121 -20.47 -9.67 3.31
N TRP A 122 -20.14 -10.88 2.85
CA TRP A 122 -19.40 -11.87 3.63
C TRP A 122 -18.56 -12.77 2.74
N GLY A 123 -17.56 -13.43 3.35
CA GLY A 123 -16.73 -14.43 2.69
C GLY A 123 -16.17 -15.45 3.68
N ALA A 124 -15.90 -16.67 3.22
CA ALA A 124 -15.48 -17.78 4.08
C ALA A 124 -14.41 -18.67 3.45
N ASP A 125 -13.16 -18.25 3.57
CA ASP A 125 -11.99 -19.06 3.25
C ASP A 125 -11.56 -19.84 4.50
N VAL A 126 -12.34 -20.86 4.85
CA VAL A 126 -12.12 -21.70 6.03
C VAL A 126 -12.22 -23.18 5.67
N TYR A 127 -11.53 -24.03 6.40
CA TYR A 127 -11.26 -25.42 6.06
C TYR A 127 -11.83 -26.36 7.13
N ASN A 128 -12.50 -27.44 6.70
CA ASN A 128 -13.15 -28.41 7.58
C ASN A 128 -12.42 -29.75 7.68
N ASP A 129 -11.51 -30.01 6.74
CA ASP A 129 -10.88 -31.31 6.50
C ASP A 129 -9.42 -31.34 6.93
N ILE A 130 -8.98 -30.41 7.79
CA ILE A 130 -7.59 -30.37 8.26
C ILE A 130 -7.29 -31.64 9.05
N SER A 131 -6.34 -32.42 8.55
CA SER A 131 -5.81 -33.61 9.22
C SER A 131 -4.28 -33.55 9.18
N LEU A 132 -3.66 -33.04 10.26
CA LEU A 132 -2.24 -32.75 10.33
C LEU A 132 -1.69 -33.05 11.73
N ALA A 133 -0.53 -33.72 11.80
CA ALA A 133 0.24 -33.80 13.04
C ALA A 133 0.91 -32.46 13.35
N THR A 134 0.78 -31.98 14.57
CA THR A 134 1.27 -30.65 14.98
C THR A 134 2.63 -30.69 15.71
N ASP A 135 3.26 -31.86 15.77
CA ASP A 135 4.60 -32.03 16.34
C ASP A 135 5.68 -31.88 15.25
N PRO A 136 6.53 -30.85 15.29
CA PRO A 136 7.59 -30.66 14.30
C PRO A 136 8.68 -31.72 14.44
N GLN A 137 9.34 -32.06 13.33
CA GLN A 137 10.51 -32.92 13.32
C GLN A 137 11.82 -32.12 13.31
N LEU A 138 11.75 -30.85 12.91
CA LEU A 138 12.85 -29.90 12.94
C LEU A 138 12.64 -28.89 14.07
N ASP A 139 13.72 -28.47 14.69
CA ASP A 139 13.69 -27.32 15.59
C ASP A 139 13.81 -25.98 14.81
N ALA A 140 13.61 -24.86 15.49
CA ALA A 140 13.67 -23.52 14.89
C ALA A 140 15.04 -23.21 14.26
N ASN A 141 16.14 -23.68 14.86
CA ASN A 141 17.49 -23.45 14.32
C ASN A 141 17.68 -24.20 13.00
N GLN A 142 17.22 -25.45 12.94
CA GLN A 142 17.25 -26.26 11.72
C GLN A 142 16.39 -25.62 10.61
N ALA A 143 15.21 -25.08 10.95
CA ALA A 143 14.38 -24.34 10.02
C ALA A 143 15.07 -23.08 9.49
N GLY A 144 15.76 -22.34 10.36
CA GLY A 144 16.56 -21.17 9.96
C GLY A 144 17.68 -21.53 8.97
N VAL A 145 18.37 -22.65 9.19
CA VAL A 145 19.39 -23.17 8.27
C VAL A 145 18.76 -23.55 6.93
N SER A 146 17.62 -24.22 6.95
CA SER A 146 16.88 -24.57 5.72
C SER A 146 16.45 -23.34 4.93
N ALA A 147 15.93 -22.31 5.63
CA ALA A 147 15.51 -21.06 5.00
C ALA A 147 16.64 -20.33 4.28
N ALA A 148 17.89 -20.49 4.72
CA ALA A 148 19.07 -19.90 4.09
C ALA A 148 19.49 -20.60 2.78
N PHE A 149 19.00 -21.82 2.54
CA PHE A 149 19.42 -22.60 1.38
C PHE A 149 19.01 -21.92 0.06
N GLY A 150 19.97 -21.87 -0.88
CA GLY A 150 19.79 -21.27 -2.20
C GLY A 150 19.96 -19.74 -2.25
N ILE A 151 20.15 -19.07 -1.11
CA ILE A 151 20.53 -17.66 -1.06
C ILE A 151 22.04 -17.56 -1.28
N THR A 152 22.44 -16.84 -2.33
CA THR A 152 23.85 -16.68 -2.71
C THR A 152 24.50 -15.40 -2.19
N THR A 153 23.67 -14.44 -1.80
CA THR A 153 24.10 -13.18 -1.15
C THR A 153 24.51 -13.46 0.29
N PRO A 154 25.53 -12.77 0.83
CA PRO A 154 25.91 -12.93 2.23
C PRO A 154 24.72 -12.71 3.18
N ILE A 155 24.50 -13.66 4.08
CA ILE A 155 23.43 -13.60 5.06
C ILE A 155 23.92 -12.81 6.26
N GLU A 156 23.18 -11.77 6.62
CA GLU A 156 23.47 -10.92 7.78
C GLU A 156 22.78 -11.42 9.04
N ASN A 157 21.52 -11.84 8.89
CA ASN A 157 20.70 -12.30 10.00
C ASN A 157 19.64 -13.29 9.51
N THR A 158 19.20 -14.17 10.41
CA THR A 158 18.08 -15.09 10.19
C THR A 158 17.19 -15.06 11.43
N VAL A 159 15.93 -14.74 11.24
CA VAL A 159 14.92 -14.64 12.32
C VAL A 159 13.81 -15.65 12.07
N VAL A 160 13.68 -16.63 12.95
CA VAL A 160 12.54 -17.55 12.95
C VAL A 160 11.43 -16.94 13.79
N LYS A 161 10.27 -16.70 13.19
CA LYS A 161 9.11 -16.16 13.93
C LYS A 161 8.67 -17.17 15.01
N PRO A 162 8.21 -16.70 16.16
CA PRO A 162 7.76 -17.59 17.22
C PRO A 162 6.48 -18.34 16.83
N GLY A 163 6.46 -19.65 17.10
CA GLY A 163 5.32 -20.52 16.80
C GLY A 163 5.41 -21.23 15.44
N LEU A 164 4.43 -22.07 15.23
CA LEU A 164 4.21 -22.81 13.99
C LEU A 164 2.86 -22.39 13.41
N VAL A 165 2.70 -22.54 12.11
CA VAL A 165 1.42 -22.28 11.43
C VAL A 165 1.07 -23.46 10.53
N VAL A 166 -0.20 -23.59 10.20
CA VAL A 166 -0.71 -24.57 9.24
C VAL A 166 -0.86 -23.90 7.89
N LEU A 167 -0.18 -24.40 6.87
CA LEU A 167 -0.25 -23.91 5.50
C LEU A 167 -1.14 -24.82 4.65
N PRO A 168 -2.31 -24.35 4.19
CA PRO A 168 -3.08 -25.02 3.13
C PRO A 168 -2.36 -24.87 1.79
N ILE A 169 -2.21 -25.97 1.05
CA ILE A 169 -1.61 -25.97 -0.30
C ILE A 169 -2.57 -26.73 -1.21
N PRO A 170 -3.01 -26.17 -2.36
CA PRO A 170 -3.81 -26.90 -3.34
C PRO A 170 -3.15 -28.20 -3.74
N ASP A 171 -3.91 -29.30 -3.76
CA ASP A 171 -3.40 -30.59 -4.21
C ASP A 171 -3.26 -30.59 -5.74
N ALA A 172 -2.03 -30.68 -6.25
CA ALA A 172 -1.77 -30.69 -7.70
C ALA A 172 -2.50 -31.82 -8.46
N LEU A 173 -2.86 -32.94 -7.79
CA LEU A 173 -3.62 -34.02 -8.36
C LEU A 173 -5.13 -33.84 -8.22
N HIS A 174 -5.56 -33.08 -7.25
CA HIS A 174 -6.96 -32.81 -6.93
C HIS A 174 -7.13 -31.33 -6.62
N PRO A 175 -7.13 -30.45 -7.64
CA PRO A 175 -7.07 -28.98 -7.44
C PRO A 175 -8.22 -28.38 -6.59
N LYS A 176 -9.27 -29.17 -6.37
CA LYS A 176 -10.43 -28.81 -5.51
C LYS A 176 -10.25 -29.26 -4.04
N GLN A 177 -9.05 -29.67 -3.65
CA GLN A 177 -8.72 -30.14 -2.30
C GLN A 177 -7.40 -29.53 -1.86
N ASN A 178 -7.23 -29.39 -0.54
CA ASN A 178 -6.00 -28.91 0.06
C ASN A 178 -5.22 -30.04 0.73
N LYS A 179 -3.89 -29.95 0.64
CA LYS A 179 -2.96 -30.61 1.55
C LYS A 179 -2.52 -29.59 2.60
N TYR A 180 -2.28 -30.07 3.80
CA TYR A 180 -1.88 -29.20 4.91
C TYR A 180 -0.45 -29.51 5.31
N ARG A 181 0.34 -28.44 5.56
CA ARG A 181 1.72 -28.52 6.01
C ARG A 181 1.87 -27.75 7.33
N LEU A 182 2.67 -28.30 8.22
CA LEU A 182 3.15 -27.60 9.42
C LEU A 182 4.40 -26.84 9.02
N VAL A 183 4.42 -25.52 9.24
CA VAL A 183 5.52 -24.69 8.73
C VAL A 183 6.06 -23.71 9.78
N TYR A 184 7.35 -23.41 9.67
CA TYR A 184 8.00 -22.27 10.28
C TYR A 184 7.98 -21.07 9.32
N GLU A 185 7.76 -19.88 9.86
CA GLU A 185 7.95 -18.61 9.17
C GLU A 185 9.34 -18.08 9.50
N VAL A 186 10.15 -17.79 8.49
CA VAL A 186 11.56 -17.38 8.66
C VAL A 186 11.87 -16.18 7.78
N ASN A 187 12.46 -15.14 8.36
CA ASN A 187 13.01 -14.00 7.64
C ASN A 187 14.53 -14.14 7.55
N VAL A 188 15.10 -14.04 6.34
CA VAL A 188 16.54 -14.08 6.08
C VAL A 188 16.96 -12.74 5.48
N HIS A 189 17.77 -11.98 6.22
CA HIS A 189 18.23 -10.65 5.81
C HIS A 189 19.56 -10.76 5.08
N THR A 190 19.67 -10.06 3.95
CA THR A 190 20.88 -10.01 3.12
C THR A 190 21.05 -8.62 2.53
N THR A 191 22.28 -8.26 2.16
CA THR A 191 22.55 -7.06 1.36
C THR A 191 23.42 -7.45 0.16
N ALA A 192 22.97 -7.11 -1.04
CA ALA A 192 23.69 -7.37 -2.26
C ALA A 192 24.97 -6.50 -2.36
N SER A 193 25.91 -6.86 -3.23
CA SER A 193 27.18 -6.12 -3.41
C SER A 193 26.99 -4.66 -3.89
N ASN A 194 25.87 -4.35 -4.49
CA ASN A 194 25.45 -3.00 -4.89
C ASN A 194 24.72 -2.23 -3.76
N GLY A 195 24.68 -2.76 -2.54
CA GLY A 195 24.05 -2.12 -1.38
C GLY A 195 22.54 -2.32 -1.27
N ILE A 196 21.88 -3.01 -2.20
CA ILE A 196 20.43 -3.27 -2.13
C ILE A 196 20.16 -4.34 -1.07
N PRO A 197 19.38 -4.03 -0.01
CA PRO A 197 18.99 -5.03 0.99
C PRO A 197 17.91 -5.97 0.46
N ALA A 198 17.78 -7.14 1.08
CA ALA A 198 16.63 -8.03 0.90
C ALA A 198 16.24 -8.66 2.23
N ASN A 199 14.94 -8.81 2.44
CA ASN A 199 14.36 -9.55 3.56
C ASN A 199 13.54 -10.71 2.99
N TRP A 200 14.14 -11.90 2.98
CA TRP A 200 13.53 -13.09 2.39
C TRP A 200 12.58 -13.76 3.37
N TYR A 201 11.28 -13.45 3.29
CA TYR A 201 10.26 -14.20 3.98
C TYR A 201 10.16 -15.61 3.39
N THR A 202 10.33 -16.63 4.21
CA THR A 202 10.44 -18.03 3.78
C THR A 202 9.56 -18.93 4.64
N LEU A 203 8.73 -19.77 4.02
CA LEU A 203 7.98 -20.82 4.67
C LEU A 203 8.73 -22.15 4.56
N VAL A 204 9.09 -22.73 5.70
CA VAL A 204 9.86 -23.97 5.80
C VAL A 204 9.00 -25.06 6.40
N ASP A 205 8.84 -26.19 5.69
CA ASP A 205 8.15 -27.37 6.21
C ASP A 205 8.82 -27.89 7.49
N ALA A 206 8.06 -27.94 8.56
CA ALA A 206 8.57 -28.30 9.90
C ALA A 206 8.90 -29.80 10.06
N VAL A 207 8.60 -30.63 9.04
CA VAL A 207 8.88 -32.07 9.07
C VAL A 207 10.15 -32.40 8.31
N ASN A 208 10.36 -31.82 7.11
CA ASN A 208 11.44 -32.22 6.22
C ASN A 208 12.40 -31.09 5.82
N GLY A 209 12.11 -29.83 6.19
CA GLY A 209 12.93 -28.66 5.87
C GLY A 209 12.80 -28.15 4.45
N GLU A 210 11.80 -28.62 3.70
CA GLU A 210 11.49 -28.13 2.35
C GLU A 210 11.08 -26.65 2.39
N ILE A 211 11.63 -25.85 1.48
CA ILE A 211 11.20 -24.47 1.28
C ILE A 211 9.93 -24.52 0.41
N LEU A 212 8.79 -24.18 1.00
CA LEU A 212 7.49 -24.22 0.35
C LEU A 212 7.15 -22.91 -0.35
N TYR A 213 7.68 -21.80 0.17
CA TYR A 213 7.45 -20.47 -0.38
C TYR A 213 8.61 -19.54 0.02
N ARG A 214 8.95 -18.59 -0.83
CA ARG A 214 9.89 -17.49 -0.52
C ARG A 214 9.62 -16.29 -1.40
N HIS A 215 9.59 -15.10 -0.80
CA HIS A 215 9.60 -13.83 -1.50
C HIS A 215 10.47 -12.80 -0.76
N ASN A 216 10.78 -11.69 -1.42
CA ASN A 216 11.50 -10.57 -0.81
C ASN A 216 10.48 -9.54 -0.30
N GLU A 217 10.58 -9.13 0.98
CA GLU A 217 9.73 -8.09 1.58
C GLU A 217 10.31 -6.68 1.43
N VAL A 218 11.48 -6.52 0.80
CA VAL A 218 12.04 -5.20 0.47
C VAL A 218 11.61 -4.86 -0.96
N TYR A 219 10.90 -3.76 -1.09
CA TYR A 219 10.42 -3.23 -2.36
C TYR A 219 11.44 -2.23 -2.91
N THR A 220 11.75 -2.31 -4.21
CA THR A 220 12.77 -1.49 -4.86
C THR A 220 12.22 -0.93 -6.17
N CYS A 221 12.30 0.38 -6.37
CA CYS A 221 11.93 1.03 -7.62
C CYS A 221 13.10 0.95 -8.63
N GLY A 222 13.29 -0.21 -9.25
CA GLY A 222 14.38 -0.46 -10.22
C GLY A 222 14.06 0.04 -11.62
N ILE A 223 14.96 0.85 -12.20
CA ILE A 223 14.86 1.28 -13.60
C ILE A 223 15.28 0.10 -14.51
N LYS A 224 14.35 -0.43 -15.28
CA LYS A 224 14.68 -1.38 -16.36
C LYS A 224 15.12 -0.61 -17.60
N HIS A 225 16.35 -0.82 -18.06
CA HIS A 225 16.84 -0.28 -19.34
C HIS A 225 16.14 -0.98 -20.52
N ASN A 226 15.01 -0.43 -20.98
CA ASN A 226 14.44 -0.78 -22.27
C ASN A 226 14.18 0.49 -23.09
N HIS A 227 14.80 0.53 -24.28
CA HIS A 227 14.73 1.64 -25.22
C HIS A 227 13.42 1.71 -25.99
N SER A 228 12.98 2.96 -26.18
CA SER A 228 12.12 3.53 -27.22
C SER A 228 10.61 3.59 -26.95
N GLU A 229 10.10 4.81 -26.75
CA GLU A 229 9.25 5.47 -27.74
C GLU A 229 8.94 6.92 -27.30
N VAL A 230 8.73 7.80 -28.29
CA VAL A 230 8.65 9.26 -28.16
C VAL A 230 7.25 9.68 -27.73
N CYS A 231 7.13 10.53 -26.71
CA CYS A 231 5.86 11.13 -26.26
C CYS A 231 5.88 12.66 -26.32
N LEU A 232 4.70 13.22 -26.61
CA LEU A 232 4.43 14.66 -26.65
C LEU A 232 4.01 15.17 -25.27
N PRO A 233 4.38 16.39 -24.87
CA PRO A 233 4.13 16.91 -23.53
C PRO A 233 2.68 17.36 -23.32
N GLY A 234 2.11 17.03 -22.14
CA GLY A 234 0.85 17.56 -21.62
C GLY A 234 1.05 18.85 -20.83
N ASP A 235 0.06 19.71 -20.84
CA ASP A 235 0.10 21.03 -20.17
C ASP A 235 0.05 20.90 -18.63
N LYS A 236 1.06 21.42 -17.96
CA LYS A 236 1.18 21.42 -16.49
C LYS A 236 0.52 22.64 -15.84
N LYS A 237 -0.16 22.43 -14.71
CA LYS A 237 -0.72 23.52 -13.88
C LYS A 237 0.32 24.02 -12.88
N THR A 238 0.57 25.31 -12.87
CA THR A 238 1.44 25.99 -11.90
C THR A 238 0.66 26.48 -10.69
N ALA A 239 1.14 26.19 -9.49
CA ALA A 239 0.63 26.73 -8.23
C ALA A 239 1.06 28.20 -8.06
N GLN A 240 0.15 29.06 -7.59
CA GLN A 240 0.41 30.48 -7.37
C GLN A 240 0.59 30.81 -5.88
N ASP A 241 1.68 31.53 -5.61
CA ASP A 241 2.06 32.08 -4.31
C ASP A 241 1.06 33.13 -3.77
N LYS A 242 0.78 33.04 -2.44
CA LYS A 242 0.18 34.12 -1.67
C LYS A 242 1.14 34.60 -0.60
N ILE A 243 1.70 35.77 -0.79
CA ILE A 243 2.48 36.51 0.22
C ILE A 243 1.51 37.28 1.12
N VAL A 244 1.58 37.04 2.43
CA VAL A 244 0.86 37.82 3.44
C VAL A 244 1.87 38.66 4.23
N GLN A 245 1.76 39.97 4.11
CA GLN A 245 2.49 40.94 4.97
C GLN A 245 1.70 41.24 6.24
N SER A 246 2.29 41.08 7.41
CA SER A 246 1.73 41.54 8.68
C SER A 246 2.64 42.54 9.43
N LYS A 247 2.00 43.35 10.27
CA LYS A 247 2.52 44.55 10.92
C LYS A 247 3.31 44.25 12.19
N ILE A 248 4.28 45.13 12.44
CA ILE A 248 5.24 45.21 13.55
C ILE A 248 4.55 45.36 14.92
N ALA A 249 4.85 44.48 15.85
CA ALA A 249 4.76 44.67 17.30
C ALA A 249 5.99 44.02 17.94
N ALA A 250 6.49 44.61 19.04
CA ALA A 250 7.76 44.29 19.71
C ALA A 250 8.35 42.90 19.50
N ALA A 251 9.34 42.89 18.92
CA ALA A 251 10.53 42.24 18.44
C ALA A 251 10.83 40.86 19.03
N ASN A 252 10.08 39.86 18.60
CA ASN A 252 10.52 38.48 18.63
C ASN A 252 11.29 38.15 17.35
N ILE A 253 12.24 37.23 17.41
CA ILE A 253 12.93 36.77 16.21
C ILE A 253 11.96 35.93 15.37
N GLU A 254 11.74 36.37 14.13
CA GLU A 254 10.94 35.67 13.12
C GLU A 254 11.86 35.04 12.10
N ILE A 255 11.58 33.77 11.73
CA ILE A 255 12.40 33.01 10.78
C ILE A 255 11.50 32.34 9.72
N ALA A 256 11.90 32.50 8.46
CA ALA A 256 11.41 31.69 7.36
C ALA A 256 12.60 30.99 6.71
N VAL A 257 12.47 29.70 6.40
CA VAL A 257 13.52 28.91 5.76
C VAL A 257 13.06 28.48 4.36
N GLN A 258 13.94 28.74 3.38
CA GLN A 258 13.69 28.46 1.98
C GLN A 258 14.79 27.56 1.40
N GLY A 259 14.49 26.92 0.28
CA GLY A 259 15.44 26.16 -0.50
C GLY A 259 15.01 26.04 -1.96
N THR A 260 15.99 25.99 -2.86
CA THR A 260 15.76 25.68 -4.27
C THR A 260 15.60 24.17 -4.44
N VAL A 261 14.51 23.73 -5.04
CA VAL A 261 14.16 22.32 -5.26
C VAL A 261 13.73 22.09 -6.71
N TYR A 262 13.69 20.83 -7.14
CA TYR A 262 12.88 20.42 -8.28
C TYR A 262 11.44 20.20 -7.79
N PRO A 263 10.44 20.93 -8.32
CA PRO A 263 9.05 20.80 -7.87
C PRO A 263 8.42 19.48 -8.33
N THR A 264 8.86 18.97 -9.47
CA THR A 264 8.42 17.72 -10.07
C THR A 264 9.62 16.79 -10.30
N ASP A 265 10.47 17.12 -11.27
CA ASP A 265 11.59 16.30 -11.71
C ASP A 265 12.72 17.17 -12.31
N PRO A 266 13.91 16.60 -12.60
CA PRO A 266 15.04 17.33 -13.19
C PRO A 266 14.84 17.87 -14.61
N ALA A 267 13.79 17.47 -15.35
CA ALA A 267 13.46 18.07 -16.64
C ALA A 267 12.81 19.44 -16.51
N ASP A 268 12.22 19.71 -15.35
CA ASP A 268 11.55 20.98 -15.05
C ASP A 268 12.50 22.03 -14.44
N PRO A 269 12.19 23.32 -14.58
CA PRO A 269 12.95 24.37 -13.90
C PRO A 269 12.85 24.25 -12.39
N THR A 270 13.98 24.47 -11.70
CA THR A 270 13.99 24.56 -10.25
C THR A 270 13.17 25.75 -9.74
N THR A 271 12.59 25.63 -8.55
CA THR A 271 11.84 26.69 -7.88
C THR A 271 12.31 26.86 -6.43
N VAL A 272 12.11 28.07 -5.88
CA VAL A 272 12.36 28.33 -4.47
C VAL A 272 11.07 28.07 -3.70
N VAL A 273 11.13 27.19 -2.71
CA VAL A 273 10.00 26.86 -1.83
C VAL A 273 10.34 27.19 -0.37
N ASN A 274 9.32 27.39 0.44
CA ASN A 274 9.48 27.40 1.89
C ASN A 274 9.59 25.94 2.37
N LEU A 275 10.64 25.64 3.15
CA LEU A 275 10.85 24.30 3.71
C LEU A 275 10.05 24.16 5.01
N ALA A 276 8.94 23.44 4.93
CA ALA A 276 7.97 23.29 6.01
C ALA A 276 8.47 22.40 7.15
N ASN A 277 7.89 22.59 8.35
CA ASN A 277 7.98 21.67 9.50
C ASN A 277 9.39 21.41 10.05
N ILE A 278 10.42 22.19 9.70
CA ILE A 278 11.78 22.01 10.20
C ILE A 278 11.85 22.25 11.72
N ASP A 279 12.50 21.35 12.44
CA ASP A 279 12.89 21.54 13.84
C ASP A 279 14.21 22.33 13.91
N LEU A 280 14.27 23.38 14.73
CA LEU A 280 15.43 24.26 14.83
C LEU A 280 15.68 24.72 16.27
N THR A 281 16.88 25.21 16.53
CA THR A 281 17.16 25.92 17.80
C THR A 281 17.51 27.36 17.54
N VAL A 282 17.04 28.25 18.41
CA VAL A 282 17.37 29.69 18.39
C VAL A 282 17.77 30.10 19.80
N GLY A 283 18.99 30.64 19.97
CA GLY A 283 19.50 31.00 21.29
C GLY A 283 19.62 29.83 22.27
N GLY A 284 19.57 28.58 21.77
CA GLY A 284 19.56 27.34 22.57
C GLY A 284 18.17 26.80 22.94
N SER A 285 17.09 27.50 22.57
CA SER A 285 15.71 27.07 22.75
C SER A 285 15.20 26.36 21.49
N ASN A 286 14.35 25.31 21.63
CA ASN A 286 13.81 24.54 20.52
C ASN A 286 12.54 25.19 19.96
N TYR A 287 12.44 25.17 18.64
CA TYR A 287 11.29 25.65 17.88
C TYR A 287 11.03 24.72 16.68
N SER A 288 9.86 24.82 16.08
CA SER A 288 9.54 24.14 14.81
C SER A 288 8.88 25.15 13.86
N LEU A 289 9.26 25.10 12.60
CA LEU A 289 8.55 25.83 11.54
C LEU A 289 7.16 25.24 11.36
N ASP A 290 6.22 26.07 10.98
CA ASP A 290 4.89 25.64 10.56
C ASP A 290 4.89 25.04 9.14
N GLY A 291 3.71 24.63 8.65
CA GLY A 291 3.52 24.11 7.29
C GLY A 291 3.81 25.15 6.17
N ASN A 292 4.05 26.40 6.51
CA ASN A 292 4.48 27.45 5.57
C ASN A 292 5.98 27.76 5.68
N GLY A 293 6.73 26.97 6.45
CA GLY A 293 8.17 27.18 6.66
C GLY A 293 8.51 28.41 7.51
N TYR A 294 7.61 28.81 8.44
CA TYR A 294 7.74 30.00 9.25
C TYR A 294 7.61 29.71 10.75
N VAL A 295 8.34 30.48 11.58
CA VAL A 295 8.17 30.52 13.04
C VAL A 295 8.42 31.90 13.60
N MET A 296 7.61 32.28 14.59
CA MET A 296 7.87 33.37 15.50
C MET A 296 8.36 32.78 16.83
N THR A 297 9.59 33.10 17.21
CA THR A 297 10.19 32.60 18.46
C THR A 297 9.85 33.50 19.64
N SER A 298 10.23 33.10 20.86
CA SER A 298 10.20 33.96 22.03
C SER A 298 11.53 34.70 22.27
N GLU A 299 12.54 34.46 21.43
CA GLU A 299 13.86 35.05 21.54
C GLU A 299 13.84 36.49 21.00
N THR A 300 14.69 37.37 21.57
CA THR A 300 14.80 38.79 21.22
C THR A 300 16.28 39.19 21.07
N GLY A 301 16.54 40.30 20.40
CA GLY A 301 17.89 40.75 20.10
C GLY A 301 18.56 39.90 19.02
N THR A 302 19.82 39.57 19.22
CA THR A 302 20.57 38.71 18.28
C THR A 302 20.85 37.36 18.89
N ALA A 303 20.55 36.29 18.15
CA ALA A 303 20.77 34.91 18.58
C ALA A 303 21.40 34.07 17.45
N THR A 304 21.96 32.93 17.81
CA THR A 304 22.38 31.92 16.82
C THR A 304 21.23 30.95 16.59
N ALA A 305 20.86 30.74 15.32
CA ALA A 305 19.95 29.68 14.91
C ALA A 305 20.75 28.49 14.34
N VAL A 306 20.38 27.29 14.73
CA VAL A 306 20.85 26.03 14.13
C VAL A 306 19.66 25.33 13.53
N ILE A 307 19.73 25.04 12.22
CA ILE A 307 18.62 24.62 11.38
C ILE A 307 19.06 23.38 10.61
N PRO A 308 18.86 22.18 11.17
CA PRO A 308 19.12 20.94 10.44
C PRO A 308 18.01 20.68 9.42
N LEU A 309 18.31 19.99 8.34
CA LEU A 309 17.30 19.55 7.36
C LEU A 309 16.57 18.30 7.89
N GLU A 310 15.92 18.49 9.02
CA GLU A 310 15.04 17.54 9.68
C GLU A 310 13.86 18.23 10.32
N GLY A 311 12.73 17.56 10.40
CA GLY A 311 11.51 18.14 10.95
C GLY A 311 10.51 17.09 11.43
N ALA A 312 9.24 17.44 11.45
CA ALA A 312 8.19 16.58 11.99
C ALA A 312 8.10 15.23 11.24
N TRP A 313 8.21 15.25 9.92
CA TRP A 313 7.91 14.10 9.06
C TRP A 313 9.12 13.51 8.34
N CYS A 314 10.22 14.24 8.31
CA CYS A 314 11.39 13.85 7.53
C CYS A 314 12.69 14.16 8.28
N LYS A 315 13.69 13.31 8.10
CA LYS A 315 15.07 13.55 8.45
C LYS A 315 15.97 13.16 7.30
N ILE A 316 16.58 14.12 6.66
CA ILE A 316 17.57 13.84 5.60
C ILE A 316 18.85 13.30 6.24
N ILE A 317 19.34 12.20 5.70
CA ILE A 317 20.63 11.60 6.04
C ILE A 317 21.41 11.44 4.74
N ASN A 318 22.48 12.19 4.58
CA ASN A 318 23.40 12.01 3.47
C ASN A 318 24.30 10.81 3.77
N ASP A 319 24.21 9.74 2.99
CA ASP A 319 24.94 8.49 3.21
C ASP A 319 26.45 8.69 3.13
N GLY A 320 26.91 9.51 2.17
CA GLY A 320 28.34 9.81 1.98
C GLY A 320 29.01 10.51 3.17
N SER A 321 28.25 11.30 3.94
CA SER A 321 28.73 11.99 5.15
C SER A 321 28.21 11.38 6.46
N SER A 322 27.23 10.48 6.36
CA SER A 322 26.48 9.92 7.51
C SER A 322 25.93 11.01 8.43
N SER A 323 25.50 12.13 7.86
CA SER A 323 25.03 13.30 8.62
C SER A 323 23.80 13.95 8.01
N THR A 324 23.08 14.72 8.83
CA THR A 324 21.99 15.59 8.39
C THR A 324 22.57 16.97 8.03
N PRO A 325 22.31 17.49 6.82
CA PRO A 325 22.71 18.86 6.46
C PRO A 325 22.15 19.88 7.45
N SER A 326 22.92 20.90 7.80
CA SER A 326 22.52 21.85 8.84
C SER A 326 23.15 23.23 8.63
N MET A 327 22.31 24.27 8.66
CA MET A 327 22.73 25.66 8.65
C MET A 327 22.97 26.16 10.09
N THR A 328 24.02 26.95 10.29
CA THR A 328 24.23 27.74 11.52
C THR A 328 24.40 29.21 11.17
N VAL A 329 23.48 30.06 11.63
CA VAL A 329 23.41 31.48 11.21
C VAL A 329 23.03 32.37 12.37
N SER A 330 23.47 33.63 12.32
CA SER A 330 23.03 34.71 13.24
C SER A 330 21.72 35.30 12.75
N VAL A 331 20.71 35.36 13.62
CA VAL A 331 19.38 35.93 13.39
C VAL A 331 19.10 37.04 14.38
N ASN A 332 18.18 37.95 14.07
CA ASN A 332 17.84 39.07 14.95
C ASN A 332 16.35 39.44 14.86
N ASP A 333 15.92 40.29 15.80
CA ASP A 333 14.54 40.74 15.94
C ASP A 333 14.22 42.06 15.17
N ALA A 334 15.08 42.47 14.25
CA ALA A 334 14.85 43.67 13.44
C ALA A 334 13.83 43.45 12.31
N GLY A 335 13.36 42.23 12.12
CA GLY A 335 12.39 41.83 11.11
C GLY A 335 12.50 40.37 10.78
N LEU A 336 11.75 39.91 9.76
CA LEU A 336 11.78 38.54 9.31
C LEU A 336 13.17 38.15 8.77
N ASN A 337 13.76 37.09 9.33
CA ASN A 337 14.97 36.48 8.82
C ASN A 337 14.58 35.42 7.79
N THR A 338 14.69 35.76 6.50
CA THR A 338 14.51 34.79 5.41
C THR A 338 15.85 34.13 5.12
N LEU A 339 15.94 32.82 5.34
CA LEU A 339 17.17 32.05 5.30
C LEU A 339 17.08 31.00 4.16
N SER A 340 18.16 30.83 3.38
CA SER A 340 18.23 29.82 2.33
C SER A 340 19.14 28.69 2.72
N MET A 341 18.65 27.46 2.59
CA MET A 341 19.43 26.22 2.76
C MET A 341 20.35 25.90 1.57
N ASP A 342 20.33 26.68 0.49
CA ASP A 342 21.07 26.36 -0.76
C ASP A 342 22.59 26.25 -0.58
N GLY A 343 23.15 26.90 0.44
CA GLY A 343 24.58 26.83 0.77
C GLY A 343 24.99 25.68 1.70
N ASP A 344 24.02 25.07 2.38
CA ASP A 344 24.26 24.10 3.47
C ASP A 344 23.72 22.71 3.17
N ALA A 345 22.78 22.59 2.22
CA ALA A 345 22.26 21.35 1.68
C ALA A 345 22.26 21.39 0.15
N ASN A 346 22.52 20.27 -0.52
CA ASN A 346 22.44 20.20 -1.98
C ASN A 346 20.99 20.05 -2.48
N ILE A 347 20.78 20.09 -3.79
CA ILE A 347 19.43 20.07 -4.37
C ILE A 347 18.73 18.72 -4.17
N ILE A 348 19.45 17.58 -4.16
CA ILE A 348 18.92 16.24 -3.90
C ILE A 348 18.32 16.21 -2.49
N GLU A 349 19.07 16.68 -1.51
CA GLU A 349 18.68 16.74 -0.10
C GLU A 349 17.45 17.59 0.13
N ARG A 350 17.42 18.79 -0.49
CA ARG A 350 16.29 19.72 -0.35
C ARG A 350 15.04 19.24 -1.07
N SER A 351 15.17 18.66 -2.28
CA SER A 351 14.05 18.11 -3.02
C SER A 351 13.43 16.92 -2.28
N ALA A 352 14.26 15.99 -1.78
CA ALA A 352 13.79 14.89 -0.95
C ALA A 352 13.02 15.36 0.28
N TYR A 353 13.57 16.36 1.02
CA TYR A 353 12.91 16.91 2.20
C TYR A 353 11.56 17.53 1.86
N ASN A 354 11.50 18.36 0.81
CA ASN A 354 10.27 18.99 0.35
C ASN A 354 9.22 17.94 -0.02
N ASN A 355 9.60 16.96 -0.85
CA ASN A 355 8.68 15.97 -1.40
C ASN A 355 8.10 15.05 -0.33
N VAL A 356 8.88 14.67 0.70
CA VAL A 356 8.36 13.92 1.85
C VAL A 356 7.29 14.73 2.61
N ASN A 357 7.49 16.05 2.79
CA ASN A 357 6.48 16.88 3.43
C ASN A 357 5.21 17.01 2.56
N VAL A 358 5.36 17.14 1.24
CA VAL A 358 4.22 17.22 0.29
C VAL A 358 3.38 15.95 0.35
N ILE A 359 4.00 14.77 0.21
CA ILE A 359 3.25 13.51 0.22
C ILE A 359 2.63 13.21 1.59
N HIS A 360 3.29 13.59 2.70
CA HIS A 360 2.70 13.47 4.03
C HIS A 360 1.41 14.28 4.14
N ASP A 361 1.44 15.55 3.72
CA ASP A 361 0.28 16.44 3.76
C ASP A 361 -0.84 15.93 2.84
N TYR A 362 -0.49 15.40 1.65
CA TYR A 362 -1.44 14.77 0.75
C TYR A 362 -2.07 13.51 1.38
N MET A 363 -1.27 12.62 1.96
CA MET A 363 -1.76 11.46 2.70
C MET A 363 -2.75 11.88 3.81
N LYS A 364 -2.44 12.93 4.57
CA LYS A 364 -3.34 13.45 5.63
C LYS A 364 -4.63 14.01 5.06
N SER A 365 -4.64 14.53 3.82
CA SER A 365 -5.87 14.97 3.15
C SER A 365 -6.78 13.80 2.77
N VAL A 366 -6.19 12.65 2.42
CA VAL A 366 -6.91 11.42 2.03
C VAL A 366 -7.27 10.55 3.24
N LEU A 367 -6.35 10.42 4.19
CA LEU A 367 -6.47 9.59 5.40
C LEU A 367 -6.30 10.44 6.68
N PRO A 368 -7.22 11.36 7.00
CA PRO A 368 -7.00 12.36 8.05
C PRO A 368 -6.83 11.79 9.47
N SER A 369 -7.39 10.62 9.74
CA SER A 369 -7.28 9.93 11.03
C SER A 369 -6.08 8.98 11.14
N PHE A 370 -5.42 8.67 10.02
CA PHE A 370 -4.26 7.78 10.02
C PHE A 370 -3.03 8.50 10.59
N THR A 371 -2.35 7.85 11.53
CA THR A 371 -1.17 8.38 12.23
C THR A 371 0.07 7.49 12.13
N GLY A 372 -0.03 6.36 11.42
CA GLY A 372 1.09 5.42 11.27
C GLY A 372 2.34 6.03 10.64
N MET A 373 2.16 7.07 9.80
CA MET A 373 3.27 7.81 9.20
C MET A 373 3.55 9.17 9.88
N ASP A 374 2.89 9.51 11.00
CA ASP A 374 3.11 10.75 11.74
C ASP A 374 4.39 10.69 12.59
N TRP A 375 5.52 10.39 11.96
CA TRP A 375 6.83 10.30 12.61
C TRP A 375 7.96 10.79 11.68
N LYS A 376 9.11 11.09 12.27
CA LYS A 376 10.29 11.59 11.55
C LYS A 376 10.96 10.47 10.76
N LEU A 377 10.53 10.26 9.51
CA LEU A 377 11.01 9.22 8.62
C LEU A 377 12.46 9.49 8.18
N PRO A 378 13.44 8.61 8.46
CA PRO A 378 14.75 8.69 7.88
C PRO A 378 14.68 8.60 6.36
N THR A 379 15.22 9.61 5.68
CA THR A 379 15.29 9.72 4.22
C THR A 379 16.76 9.75 3.83
N ASN A 380 17.28 8.57 3.47
CA ASN A 380 18.67 8.41 3.11
C ASN A 380 18.87 8.79 1.64
N VAL A 381 19.79 9.69 1.38
CA VAL A 381 20.13 10.17 0.01
C VAL A 381 21.62 10.03 -0.25
N GLU A 382 22.01 10.16 -1.52
CA GLU A 382 23.42 10.03 -1.95
C GLU A 382 24.03 8.65 -1.64
N ILE A 383 23.22 7.60 -1.64
CA ILE A 383 23.68 6.23 -1.36
C ILE A 383 24.61 5.76 -2.49
N THR A 384 25.71 5.11 -2.11
CA THR A 384 26.69 4.55 -3.06
C THR A 384 26.93 3.07 -2.77
N PRO A 385 27.30 2.25 -3.78
CA PRO A 385 27.47 2.57 -5.21
C PRO A 385 26.13 2.80 -5.91
N HIS A 386 26.15 3.47 -7.08
CA HIS A 386 24.93 3.76 -7.86
C HIS A 386 24.18 2.52 -8.28
N ALA A 387 22.86 2.58 -8.21
CA ALA A 387 21.97 1.55 -8.72
C ALA A 387 20.82 2.08 -9.59
N CYS A 388 20.73 3.42 -9.82
CA CYS A 388 19.55 4.07 -10.44
C CYS A 388 18.26 3.52 -9.83
N ASN A 389 18.15 3.58 -8.52
CA ASN A 389 17.12 2.91 -7.74
C ASN A 389 16.73 3.71 -6.50
N ALA A 390 15.57 3.39 -5.98
CA ALA A 390 15.10 3.78 -4.66
C ALA A 390 14.47 2.58 -3.97
N PHE A 391 14.27 2.63 -2.66
CA PHE A 391 13.59 1.57 -1.93
C PHE A 391 13.10 2.02 -0.56
N TYR A 392 11.97 1.45 -0.12
CA TYR A 392 11.52 1.46 1.26
C TYR A 392 11.94 0.15 1.95
N ASN A 393 12.47 0.23 3.17
CA ASN A 393 12.97 -0.93 3.91
C ASN A 393 12.21 -1.25 5.21
N GLY A 394 11.03 -0.64 5.40
CA GLY A 394 10.23 -0.78 6.62
C GLY A 394 10.50 0.32 7.66
N THR A 395 11.60 1.05 7.57
CA THR A 395 12.00 2.08 8.57
C THR A 395 12.58 3.35 7.95
N SER A 396 12.85 3.36 6.65
CA SER A 396 13.40 4.49 5.91
C SER A 396 13.06 4.40 4.43
N ILE A 397 13.06 5.54 3.74
CA ILE A 397 13.13 5.62 2.28
C ILE A 397 14.56 5.95 1.87
N ASN A 398 15.01 5.38 0.75
CA ASN A 398 16.43 5.31 0.42
C ASN A 398 16.66 5.57 -1.07
N PHE A 399 17.53 6.53 -1.41
CA PHE A 399 17.77 6.98 -2.77
C PHE A 399 19.26 6.96 -3.10
N TYR A 400 19.61 6.36 -4.22
CA TYR A 400 20.98 6.34 -4.72
C TYR A 400 21.36 7.68 -5.34
N THR A 401 22.67 7.97 -5.36
CA THR A 401 23.21 9.21 -5.92
C THR A 401 23.12 9.26 -7.45
N ASP A 402 23.27 10.47 -8.01
CA ASP A 402 23.34 10.71 -9.45
C ASP A 402 24.46 9.92 -10.14
N ASN A 403 24.23 9.56 -11.40
CA ASN A 403 25.29 9.07 -12.30
C ASN A 403 25.04 9.53 -13.75
N VAL A 404 25.76 8.93 -14.71
CA VAL A 404 25.61 9.28 -16.13
C VAL A 404 24.32 8.77 -16.76
N ASP A 405 23.69 7.78 -16.14
CA ASP A 405 22.50 7.09 -16.65
C ASP A 405 21.20 7.57 -15.97
N CYS A 406 21.31 8.14 -14.76
CA CYS A 406 20.13 8.64 -14.04
C CYS A 406 20.48 9.76 -13.05
N TYR A 407 19.56 10.69 -12.89
CA TYR A 407 19.50 11.54 -11.71
C TYR A 407 19.11 10.72 -10.46
N SER A 408 19.49 11.20 -9.28
CA SER A 408 18.97 10.62 -8.05
C SER A 408 17.45 10.70 -8.03
N LEU A 409 16.80 9.57 -7.79
CA LEU A 409 15.33 9.50 -7.73
C LEU A 409 14.74 10.32 -6.55
N ALA A 410 15.57 10.78 -5.62
CA ALA A 410 15.19 11.76 -4.61
C ALA A 410 14.80 13.13 -5.18
N GLN A 411 15.16 13.41 -6.45
CA GLN A 411 14.82 14.64 -7.17
C GLN A 411 13.54 14.52 -8.00
N VAL A 412 12.98 13.31 -8.09
CA VAL A 412 11.77 12.96 -8.86
C VAL A 412 10.65 12.73 -7.87
N ASN A 413 9.70 13.66 -7.80
CA ASN A 413 8.74 13.73 -6.70
C ASN A 413 7.81 12.50 -6.64
N ASP A 414 7.31 12.03 -7.76
CA ASP A 414 6.42 10.86 -7.82
C ASP A 414 7.12 9.57 -7.35
N VAL A 415 8.44 9.44 -7.58
CA VAL A 415 9.22 8.33 -7.02
C VAL A 415 9.37 8.48 -5.50
N VAL A 416 9.58 9.70 -4.99
CA VAL A 416 9.58 9.93 -3.53
C VAL A 416 8.20 9.59 -2.94
N PHE A 417 7.12 9.94 -3.64
CA PHE A 417 5.75 9.63 -3.23
C PHE A 417 5.46 8.13 -3.27
N HIS A 418 5.96 7.43 -4.28
CA HIS A 418 5.89 5.97 -4.39
C HIS A 418 6.59 5.28 -3.20
N GLU A 419 7.84 5.64 -2.89
CA GLU A 419 8.57 5.06 -1.76
C GLU A 419 7.89 5.37 -0.42
N TYR A 420 7.36 6.58 -0.27
CA TYR A 420 6.54 6.94 0.89
C TYR A 420 5.23 6.15 0.93
N GLY A 421 4.64 5.88 -0.24
CA GLY A 421 3.45 5.05 -0.44
C GLY A 421 3.61 3.63 0.09
N HIS A 422 4.79 3.02 -0.05
CA HIS A 422 5.08 1.73 0.60
C HIS A 422 4.98 1.83 2.13
N GLY A 423 5.47 2.93 2.72
CA GLY A 423 5.30 3.20 4.15
C GLY A 423 3.83 3.31 4.54
N ILE A 424 3.03 4.06 3.77
CA ILE A 424 1.59 4.17 4.01
C ILE A 424 0.93 2.79 3.96
N ASN A 425 1.24 1.99 2.93
CA ASN A 425 0.69 0.64 2.76
C ASN A 425 0.96 -0.24 3.98
N TYR A 426 2.19 -0.29 4.43
CA TYR A 426 2.63 -1.13 5.54
C TYR A 426 2.01 -0.71 6.87
N GLU A 427 2.15 0.56 7.20
CA GLU A 427 1.70 1.10 8.50
C GLU A 427 0.17 1.14 8.60
N PHE A 428 -0.54 1.47 7.50
CA PHE A 428 -2.00 1.46 7.50
C PHE A 428 -2.56 0.06 7.75
N TYR A 429 -1.98 -0.97 7.12
CA TYR A 429 -2.41 -2.35 7.35
C TYR A 429 -2.09 -2.80 8.77
N ALA A 430 -0.89 -2.49 9.28
CA ALA A 430 -0.48 -2.81 10.65
C ALA A 430 -1.38 -2.17 11.70
N ASP A 431 -1.69 -0.87 11.56
CA ASP A 431 -2.58 -0.13 12.46
C ASP A 431 -4.01 -0.73 12.49
N ASN A 432 -4.42 -1.36 11.38
CA ASN A 432 -5.73 -2.01 11.27
C ASN A 432 -5.68 -3.52 11.57
N GLY A 433 -4.59 -4.04 12.14
CA GLY A 433 -4.43 -5.45 12.51
C GLY A 433 -4.37 -6.41 11.32
N MET A 434 -3.89 -5.92 10.17
CA MET A 434 -3.72 -6.67 8.94
C MET A 434 -2.22 -6.80 8.61
N SER A 435 -1.87 -7.73 7.72
CA SER A 435 -0.53 -7.85 7.17
C SER A 435 -0.55 -7.60 5.67
N PHE A 436 0.36 -6.77 5.18
CA PHE A 436 0.54 -6.55 3.75
C PHE A 436 1.43 -7.67 3.19
N GLN A 437 0.92 -8.50 2.27
CA GLN A 437 1.60 -9.73 1.83
C GLN A 437 1.79 -9.82 0.31
N ASN A 438 1.06 -9.03 -0.47
CA ASN A 438 1.08 -9.11 -1.93
C ASN A 438 2.00 -8.04 -2.52
N GLY A 439 3.09 -8.45 -3.16
CA GLY A 439 4.07 -7.55 -3.74
C GLY A 439 3.51 -6.71 -4.91
N ALA A 440 2.73 -7.33 -5.80
CA ALA A 440 2.10 -6.60 -6.90
C ALA A 440 1.11 -5.53 -6.41
N MET A 441 0.33 -5.84 -5.36
CA MET A 441 -0.52 -4.84 -4.70
C MET A 441 0.31 -3.75 -4.03
N GLY A 442 1.48 -4.12 -3.47
CA GLY A 442 2.40 -3.18 -2.83
C GLY A 442 2.93 -2.14 -3.82
N GLU A 443 3.40 -2.59 -4.96
CA GLU A 443 3.86 -1.71 -6.04
C GLU A 443 2.72 -0.89 -6.64
N GLY A 444 1.60 -1.55 -6.98
CA GLY A 444 0.46 -0.86 -7.57
C GLY A 444 -0.15 0.21 -6.68
N TYR A 445 -0.28 -0.04 -5.38
CA TYR A 445 -0.79 0.96 -4.43
C TYR A 445 0.24 2.06 -4.15
N ALA A 446 1.54 1.76 -4.18
CA ALA A 446 2.57 2.79 -4.09
C ALA A 446 2.54 3.71 -5.32
N ASP A 447 2.31 3.16 -6.53
CA ASP A 447 2.11 3.95 -7.74
C ASP A 447 0.86 4.83 -7.69
N VAL A 448 -0.25 4.35 -7.06
CA VAL A 448 -1.44 5.20 -6.83
C VAL A 448 -1.07 6.41 -5.98
N TRP A 449 -0.31 6.24 -4.90
CA TRP A 449 0.19 7.37 -4.10
C TRP A 449 1.17 8.25 -4.91
N GLY A 450 1.98 7.65 -5.80
CA GLY A 450 2.94 8.35 -6.65
C GLY A 450 2.27 9.34 -7.61
N TYR A 451 1.25 8.90 -8.34
CA TYR A 451 0.61 9.74 -9.36
C TYR A 451 -0.54 10.61 -8.87
N ALA A 452 -1.16 10.27 -7.71
CA ALA A 452 -2.43 10.89 -7.33
C ALA A 452 -2.30 12.37 -6.91
N GLU A 453 -1.24 12.75 -6.24
CA GLU A 453 -1.01 14.16 -5.85
C GLU A 453 -0.79 15.06 -7.07
N LEU A 454 -0.11 14.53 -8.09
CA LEU A 454 0.23 15.26 -9.31
C LEU A 454 -0.88 15.21 -10.37
N GLU A 455 -1.78 14.26 -10.29
CA GLU A 455 -2.74 13.92 -11.35
C GLU A 455 -2.03 13.65 -12.70
N ASP A 456 -0.83 13.02 -12.65
CA ASP A 456 0.01 12.75 -13.82
C ASP A 456 0.16 11.23 -14.01
N PRO A 457 -0.16 10.67 -15.21
CA PRO A 457 -0.03 9.23 -15.47
C PRO A 457 1.40 8.72 -15.63
N LEU A 458 2.38 9.61 -15.69
CA LEU A 458 3.78 9.28 -15.89
C LEU A 458 4.47 9.16 -14.53
N LEU A 459 5.08 8.01 -14.26
CA LEU A 459 5.86 7.80 -13.05
C LEU A 459 7.34 7.78 -13.39
N GLY A 460 8.11 8.61 -12.71
CA GLY A 460 9.55 8.71 -12.85
C GLY A 460 9.99 9.40 -14.14
N ASP A 461 9.22 10.33 -14.69
CA ASP A 461 9.68 11.14 -15.81
C ASP A 461 10.83 12.07 -15.39
N GLY A 462 11.64 12.52 -16.37
CA GLY A 462 12.79 13.36 -16.11
C GLY A 462 13.96 12.70 -15.36
N HIS A 463 13.87 11.42 -14.99
CA HIS A 463 14.92 10.72 -14.24
C HIS A 463 16.21 10.50 -15.06
N ASN A 464 16.12 10.44 -16.38
CA ASN A 464 17.24 10.07 -17.24
C ASN A 464 17.91 11.32 -17.85
N PRO A 465 19.16 11.66 -17.49
CA PRO A 465 19.84 12.84 -18.01
C PRO A 465 20.12 12.79 -19.51
N MET A 466 20.09 11.59 -20.14
CA MET A 466 20.31 11.42 -21.59
C MET A 466 18.99 11.49 -22.37
N ASP A 467 17.86 11.27 -21.71
CA ASP A 467 16.52 11.33 -22.29
C ASP A 467 15.50 11.77 -21.21
N LEU A 468 15.27 13.06 -21.11
CA LEU A 468 14.38 13.66 -20.12
C LEU A 468 12.88 13.32 -20.35
N THR A 469 12.55 12.61 -21.44
CA THR A 469 11.20 12.11 -21.71
C THR A 469 11.02 10.65 -21.31
N ALA A 470 12.09 10.01 -20.82
CA ALA A 470 12.03 8.63 -20.33
C ALA A 470 11.21 8.56 -19.04
N VAL A 471 10.35 7.56 -18.96
CA VAL A 471 9.51 7.27 -17.80
C VAL A 471 9.83 5.88 -17.25
N ILE A 472 9.60 5.66 -15.97
CA ILE A 472 9.75 4.33 -15.37
C ILE A 472 8.51 3.49 -15.68
N ARG A 473 7.30 4.04 -15.46
CA ARG A 473 5.98 3.44 -15.77
C ARG A 473 5.02 4.51 -16.26
N ARG A 474 3.93 4.10 -16.92
CA ARG A 474 2.90 5.02 -17.39
C ARG A 474 1.53 4.37 -17.46
N TYR A 475 0.48 5.17 -17.24
CA TYR A 475 -0.90 4.72 -17.08
C TYR A 475 -1.88 5.29 -18.13
N ASP A 476 -1.43 6.16 -19.02
CA ASP A 476 -2.27 6.84 -20.03
C ASP A 476 -2.41 6.07 -21.36
N ILE A 477 -1.58 5.05 -21.57
CA ILE A 477 -1.59 4.21 -22.79
C ILE A 477 -1.29 2.75 -22.44
N GLU A 478 -1.67 1.83 -23.33
CA GLU A 478 -1.33 0.40 -23.26
C GLU A 478 -1.68 -0.24 -21.92
N PRO A 479 -2.94 -0.24 -21.49
CA PRO A 479 -3.34 -0.78 -20.20
C PRO A 479 -2.90 -2.23 -20.03
N LYS A 480 -2.30 -2.56 -18.90
CA LYS A 480 -1.92 -3.94 -18.55
C LYS A 480 -3.15 -4.73 -18.14
N VAL A 481 -3.23 -5.98 -18.57
CA VAL A 481 -4.45 -6.79 -18.52
C VAL A 481 -4.22 -8.12 -17.80
N TYR A 482 -4.92 -8.36 -16.70
CA TYR A 482 -4.97 -9.65 -16.02
C TYR A 482 -5.76 -10.69 -16.85
N PRO A 483 -5.33 -11.96 -16.98
CA PRO A 483 -4.06 -12.50 -16.49
C PRO A 483 -2.91 -12.44 -17.53
N ASN A 484 -3.14 -11.82 -18.68
CA ASN A 484 -2.26 -11.92 -19.84
C ASN A 484 -0.89 -11.28 -19.57
N ASP A 485 -0.87 -10.13 -18.88
CA ASP A 485 0.34 -9.35 -18.62
C ASP A 485 1.01 -9.68 -17.28
N ILE A 486 0.49 -10.65 -16.53
CA ILE A 486 1.20 -11.18 -15.36
C ILE A 486 2.49 -11.88 -15.80
N ILE A 487 3.62 -11.45 -15.27
CA ILE A 487 4.95 -12.01 -15.54
C ILE A 487 5.70 -12.49 -14.29
N ASN A 488 5.05 -12.45 -13.13
CA ASN A 488 5.60 -12.75 -11.80
C ASN A 488 6.77 -11.80 -11.43
N GLU A 489 6.59 -10.54 -11.75
CA GLU A 489 7.47 -9.45 -11.35
C GLU A 489 6.57 -8.35 -10.77
N VAL A 490 6.81 -8.02 -9.51
CA VAL A 490 5.87 -7.26 -8.68
C VAL A 490 5.51 -5.88 -9.24
N HIS A 491 6.46 -5.18 -9.87
CA HIS A 491 6.20 -3.87 -10.48
C HIS A 491 5.30 -4.00 -11.72
N ALA A 492 5.67 -4.90 -12.65
CA ALA A 492 4.89 -5.10 -13.87
C ALA A 492 3.49 -5.65 -13.58
N ASP A 493 3.38 -6.53 -12.60
CA ASP A 493 2.09 -7.09 -12.19
C ASP A 493 1.27 -6.00 -11.45
N GLY A 494 1.92 -5.12 -10.68
CA GLY A 494 1.31 -3.99 -9.99
C GLY A 494 0.72 -2.91 -10.91
N GLU A 495 1.28 -2.75 -12.12
CA GLU A 495 0.74 -1.82 -13.13
C GLU A 495 -0.73 -2.12 -13.50
N ILE A 496 -1.18 -3.37 -13.33
CA ILE A 496 -2.56 -3.78 -13.62
C ILE A 496 -3.53 -3.08 -12.67
N ILE A 497 -3.27 -3.13 -11.37
CA ILE A 497 -4.19 -2.54 -10.38
C ILE A 497 -4.04 -1.01 -10.30
N ALA A 498 -2.81 -0.49 -10.44
CA ALA A 498 -2.60 0.95 -10.50
C ALA A 498 -3.29 1.57 -11.72
N GLY A 499 -3.20 0.91 -12.89
CA GLY A 499 -3.91 1.31 -14.10
C GLY A 499 -5.43 1.29 -13.94
N ALA A 500 -5.99 0.29 -13.25
CA ALA A 500 -7.43 0.24 -12.99
C ALA A 500 -7.91 1.42 -12.13
N TRP A 501 -7.11 1.88 -11.16
CA TRP A 501 -7.40 3.09 -10.39
C TRP A 501 -7.22 4.36 -11.22
N TRP A 502 -6.18 4.44 -12.07
CA TRP A 502 -6.00 5.56 -12.98
C TRP A 502 -7.18 5.72 -13.95
N ASP A 503 -7.60 4.62 -14.60
CA ASP A 503 -8.75 4.65 -15.50
C ASP A 503 -10.08 4.93 -14.78
N THR A 504 -10.19 4.56 -13.49
CA THR A 504 -11.31 4.98 -12.66
C THR A 504 -11.33 6.50 -12.50
N TYR A 505 -10.19 7.14 -12.21
CA TYR A 505 -10.06 8.60 -12.16
C TYR A 505 -10.50 9.24 -13.49
N VAL A 506 -9.98 8.75 -14.62
CA VAL A 506 -10.33 9.26 -15.96
C VAL A 506 -11.84 9.13 -16.22
N ASN A 507 -12.42 7.96 -15.93
CA ASN A 507 -13.85 7.69 -16.15
C ASN A 507 -14.76 8.50 -15.20
N LEU A 508 -14.27 8.92 -14.05
CA LEU A 508 -14.95 9.86 -13.14
C LEU A 508 -14.85 11.32 -13.62
N GLY A 509 -14.31 11.56 -14.82
CA GLY A 509 -14.19 12.90 -15.42
C GLY A 509 -12.98 13.66 -14.89
N ASN A 510 -11.91 12.97 -14.53
CA ASN A 510 -10.70 13.49 -13.91
C ASN A 510 -10.97 14.10 -12.52
N ASP A 511 -11.73 13.40 -11.69
CA ASP A 511 -12.03 13.77 -10.30
C ASP A 511 -11.16 12.96 -9.34
N MET A 512 -9.92 13.41 -9.09
CA MET A 512 -8.97 12.74 -8.21
C MET A 512 -9.45 12.69 -6.74
N PRO A 513 -10.05 13.74 -6.17
CA PRO A 513 -10.62 13.65 -4.83
C PRO A 513 -11.67 12.55 -4.69
N THR A 514 -12.56 12.38 -5.66
CA THR A 514 -13.56 11.28 -5.64
C THR A 514 -12.88 9.92 -5.77
N MET A 515 -11.93 9.75 -6.70
CA MET A 515 -11.20 8.49 -6.86
C MET A 515 -10.43 8.12 -5.59
N MET A 516 -9.68 9.06 -4.99
CA MET A 516 -8.91 8.81 -3.78
C MET A 516 -9.79 8.58 -2.54
N ASN A 517 -10.99 9.14 -2.49
CA ASN A 517 -11.96 8.80 -1.44
C ASN A 517 -12.44 7.34 -1.57
N LEU A 518 -12.74 6.88 -2.80
CA LEU A 518 -13.08 5.48 -3.06
C LEU A 518 -11.91 4.55 -2.71
N PHE A 519 -10.69 4.93 -3.10
CA PHE A 519 -9.46 4.21 -2.75
C PHE A 519 -9.28 4.08 -1.23
N ALA A 520 -9.38 5.19 -0.48
CA ALA A 520 -9.21 5.22 0.97
C ALA A 520 -10.23 4.33 1.71
N ILE A 521 -11.48 4.32 1.24
CA ILE A 521 -12.54 3.48 1.83
C ILE A 521 -12.29 2.01 1.48
N ALA A 522 -12.01 1.69 0.21
CA ALA A 522 -11.73 0.34 -0.26
C ALA A 522 -10.48 -0.25 0.40
N TYR A 523 -9.46 0.57 0.63
CA TYR A 523 -8.17 0.20 1.21
C TYR A 523 -8.29 -0.58 2.53
N LEU A 524 -9.28 -0.23 3.36
CA LEU A 524 -9.59 -0.94 4.61
C LEU A 524 -10.13 -2.36 4.39
N GLY A 525 -10.47 -2.72 3.15
CA GLY A 525 -10.88 -4.07 2.78
C GLY A 525 -9.80 -5.14 2.96
N GLY A 526 -8.53 -4.74 2.94
CA GLY A 526 -7.40 -5.62 3.24
C GLY A 526 -7.05 -6.59 2.11
N GLN A 527 -7.23 -6.19 0.83
CA GLN A 527 -7.04 -7.04 -0.35
C GLN A 527 -5.61 -7.56 -0.48
N ALA A 528 -4.63 -6.75 -0.07
CA ALA A 528 -3.22 -7.13 -0.07
C ALA A 528 -2.81 -8.08 1.05
N THR A 529 -3.76 -8.56 1.88
CA THR A 529 -3.53 -9.71 2.78
C THR A 529 -3.49 -11.03 2.00
N ASN A 530 -4.00 -11.05 0.77
CA ASN A 530 -3.79 -12.16 -0.15
C ASN A 530 -2.30 -12.30 -0.45
N PRO A 531 -1.73 -13.52 -0.43
CA PRO A 531 -0.30 -13.70 -0.71
C PRO A 531 0.03 -13.51 -2.19
N ASP A 532 1.31 -13.33 -2.52
CA ASP A 532 1.80 -13.41 -3.90
C ASP A 532 1.33 -14.71 -4.56
N GLY A 533 0.96 -14.61 -5.84
CA GLY A 533 0.33 -15.68 -6.59
C GLY A 533 -1.19 -15.74 -6.45
N ALA A 534 -1.79 -14.79 -5.74
CA ALA A 534 -3.24 -14.60 -5.63
C ALA A 534 -3.69 -13.22 -6.17
N GLU A 535 -2.93 -12.64 -7.11
CA GLU A 535 -3.16 -11.29 -7.66
C GLU A 535 -4.57 -11.14 -8.22
N GLY A 536 -5.03 -12.09 -9.02
CA GLY A 536 -6.39 -12.03 -9.60
C GLY A 536 -7.50 -12.02 -8.56
N GLN A 537 -7.28 -12.68 -7.42
CA GLN A 537 -8.20 -12.64 -6.28
C GLN A 537 -8.16 -11.26 -5.62
N ALA A 538 -6.96 -10.76 -5.32
CA ALA A 538 -6.77 -9.44 -4.72
C ALA A 538 -7.38 -8.33 -5.58
N TYR A 539 -7.11 -8.33 -6.90
CA TYR A 539 -7.66 -7.33 -7.83
C TYR A 539 -9.20 -7.37 -7.90
N THR A 540 -9.79 -8.57 -7.91
CA THR A 540 -11.26 -8.72 -7.91
C THR A 540 -11.87 -8.22 -6.61
N GLU A 541 -11.21 -8.42 -5.47
CA GLU A 541 -11.62 -7.87 -4.18
C GLU A 541 -11.55 -6.35 -4.16
N VAL A 542 -10.52 -5.73 -4.79
CA VAL A 542 -10.45 -4.27 -4.93
C VAL A 542 -11.66 -3.72 -5.67
N LEU A 543 -12.05 -4.34 -6.79
CA LEU A 543 -13.24 -3.92 -7.52
C LEU A 543 -14.50 -3.99 -6.65
N LEU A 544 -14.69 -5.08 -5.90
CA LEU A 544 -15.85 -5.20 -5.01
C LEU A 544 -15.83 -4.15 -3.90
N ASP A 545 -14.69 -3.97 -3.23
CA ASP A 545 -14.59 -3.01 -2.13
C ASP A 545 -14.70 -1.55 -2.63
N CYS A 546 -14.26 -1.25 -3.87
CA CYS A 546 -14.49 0.04 -4.54
C CYS A 546 -16.00 0.29 -4.77
N LEU A 547 -16.74 -0.71 -5.25
CA LEU A 547 -18.19 -0.60 -5.45
C LEU A 547 -18.93 -0.47 -4.12
N LEU A 548 -18.52 -1.19 -3.06
CA LEU A 548 -19.07 -1.03 -1.72
C LEU A 548 -18.75 0.36 -1.13
N ALA A 549 -17.61 0.95 -1.49
CA ALA A 549 -17.25 2.31 -1.10
C ALA A 549 -18.12 3.36 -1.82
N ASP A 550 -18.45 3.12 -3.08
CA ASP A 550 -19.30 4.02 -3.89
C ASP A 550 -20.79 3.92 -3.51
N ASP A 551 -21.21 2.79 -2.96
CA ASP A 551 -22.61 2.56 -2.59
C ASP A 551 -23.14 3.56 -1.55
N THR A 552 -24.39 4.01 -1.71
CA THR A 552 -25.00 5.05 -0.86
C THR A 552 -26.17 4.58 -0.02
N ASP A 553 -26.75 3.41 -0.32
CA ASP A 553 -27.93 2.89 0.38
C ASP A 553 -27.72 1.52 1.06
N ALA A 554 -26.50 1.01 1.00
CA ALA A 554 -26.07 -0.28 1.54
C ALA A 554 -26.67 -1.50 0.79
N ASP A 555 -27.15 -1.32 -0.43
CA ASP A 555 -27.68 -2.38 -1.30
C ASP A 555 -26.95 -2.39 -2.65
N ILE A 556 -25.76 -2.92 -2.68
CA ILE A 556 -24.96 -3.03 -3.92
C ILE A 556 -25.69 -3.81 -5.04
N SER A 557 -26.75 -4.57 -4.72
CA SER A 557 -27.48 -5.36 -5.73
C SER A 557 -28.32 -4.51 -6.69
N ASN A 558 -28.53 -3.24 -6.36
CA ASN A 558 -29.28 -2.28 -7.20
C ASN A 558 -28.38 -1.33 -8.01
N GLY A 559 -27.03 -1.49 -7.90
CA GLY A 559 -26.01 -0.64 -8.51
C GLY A 559 -25.52 0.47 -7.58
N THR A 560 -24.48 1.20 -8.00
CA THR A 560 -23.89 2.30 -7.22
C THR A 560 -23.78 3.56 -8.09
N PRO A 561 -23.64 4.76 -7.53
CA PRO A 561 -23.66 6.01 -8.29
C PRO A 561 -22.66 6.08 -9.44
N ASN A 562 -21.46 5.50 -9.28
CA ASN A 562 -20.37 5.52 -10.27
C ASN A 562 -20.03 4.13 -10.82
N ASP A 563 -20.90 3.13 -10.65
CA ASP A 563 -20.64 1.74 -11.03
C ASP A 563 -20.16 1.58 -12.47
N ALA A 564 -20.74 2.32 -13.41
CA ALA A 564 -20.34 2.26 -14.82
C ALA A 564 -18.89 2.74 -15.03
N ALA A 565 -18.48 3.82 -14.38
CA ALA A 565 -17.12 4.35 -14.46
C ALA A 565 -16.10 3.37 -13.86
N ILE A 566 -16.41 2.84 -12.69
CA ILE A 566 -15.56 1.89 -11.94
C ILE A 566 -15.43 0.56 -12.72
N VAL A 567 -16.57 -0.04 -13.09
CA VAL A 567 -16.58 -1.36 -13.74
C VAL A 567 -15.89 -1.33 -15.10
N GLU A 568 -16.08 -0.29 -15.92
CA GLU A 568 -15.41 -0.20 -17.21
C GLU A 568 -13.89 0.03 -17.06
N ALA A 569 -13.45 0.80 -16.07
CA ALA A 569 -12.03 0.96 -15.76
C ALA A 569 -11.38 -0.39 -15.41
N PHE A 570 -11.91 -1.08 -14.41
CA PHE A 570 -11.37 -2.37 -13.98
C PHE A 570 -11.45 -3.44 -15.07
N LYS A 571 -12.51 -3.45 -15.86
CA LYS A 571 -12.69 -4.37 -16.99
C LYS A 571 -11.64 -4.16 -18.09
N LEU A 572 -11.20 -2.92 -18.33
CA LEU A 572 -10.11 -2.61 -19.26
C LEU A 572 -8.82 -3.35 -18.85
N HIS A 573 -8.63 -3.52 -17.55
CA HIS A 573 -7.51 -4.27 -16.95
C HIS A 573 -7.82 -5.76 -16.71
N GLY A 574 -8.90 -6.29 -17.31
CA GLY A 574 -9.27 -7.72 -17.20
C GLY A 574 -9.84 -8.11 -15.84
N ILE A 575 -10.14 -7.15 -14.97
CA ILE A 575 -10.67 -7.37 -13.63
C ILE A 575 -12.20 -7.27 -13.69
N THR A 576 -12.90 -8.38 -13.38
CA THR A 576 -14.37 -8.42 -13.47
C THR A 576 -14.96 -9.25 -12.33
N LEU A 577 -16.17 -8.89 -11.88
CA LEU A 577 -16.96 -9.76 -11.00
C LEU A 577 -17.64 -10.85 -11.83
N ILE A 578 -17.67 -12.07 -11.30
CA ILE A 578 -18.22 -13.24 -12.01
C ILE A 578 -19.74 -13.18 -12.12
N SER A 579 -20.41 -12.60 -11.17
CA SER A 579 -21.86 -12.43 -11.13
C SER A 579 -22.25 -10.96 -11.25
N ASN A 580 -23.17 -10.74 -12.15
CA ASN A 580 -23.45 -9.47 -12.79
C ASN A 580 -24.69 -8.73 -12.26
N ALA A 581 -24.87 -8.52 -10.98
CA ALA A 581 -25.87 -7.52 -10.61
C ALA A 581 -25.42 -6.12 -11.04
N VAL A 582 -24.13 -5.84 -10.87
CA VAL A 582 -23.52 -4.55 -11.18
C VAL A 582 -23.14 -4.42 -12.66
N LEU A 583 -22.79 -5.52 -13.34
CA LEU A 583 -22.44 -5.53 -14.78
C LEU A 583 -23.63 -5.43 -15.74
N THR A 584 -24.87 -5.63 -15.28
CA THR A 584 -26.05 -5.49 -16.15
C THR A 584 -26.37 -4.02 -16.48
N HIS A 585 -25.86 -3.06 -15.72
CA HIS A 585 -25.99 -1.64 -16.06
C HIS A 585 -24.92 -1.16 -17.06
N ALA A 586 -23.78 -1.82 -17.17
CA ALA A 586 -22.72 -1.48 -18.12
C ALA A 586 -22.92 -2.06 -19.54
N ALA A 587 -23.94 -2.86 -19.77
CA ALA A 587 -24.21 -3.54 -21.06
C ALA A 587 -25.38 -2.93 -21.86
N VAL A 588 -25.82 -1.71 -21.55
CA VAL A 588 -26.89 -1.01 -22.29
C VAL A 588 -26.33 0.18 -23.06
#